data_3a44b15c00b24e8a5ec722a54465132f
#
_entry.id   3a44b15c00b24e8a5ec722a54465132f
#
_cell.length_a   1.000
_cell.length_b   1.000
_cell.length_c   1.000
_cell.angle_alpha   90.00
_cell.angle_beta   90.00
_cell.angle_gamma   90.00
#
_symmetry.space_group_name_H-M   'P 1'
#
loop_
_entity.id
_entity.type
_entity.pdbx_description
1 polymer ?
#
loop_
_entity_poly.entity_id
_entity_poly.type
_entity_poly.pdbx_seq_one_letter_code
_entity_poly.pdbx_strand_id
1 'polypeptide(L)'
;IRASVAAKVNITYKILYNDAVAMTGGQPVDGVPTTAQITHQLYGEGVKKIVIVTDEIEKYKHVKEELSKGTTVHHRKELELIQNNLKTIKGVTVIIYDQTCATEKRRRRKRGKLEDPDKRIFINHYVCEGCGDCSVESNCISVEPLKTEYGTKRVINQSTCNKDYSCANGFCPSFLSIEGGNIKKRSIP
;
A
#
# COMPACT_ATOMS: atom_id res chain seq x y z
N ILE A 1 -1.26 22.83 5.45
CA ILE A 1 -0.75 22.43 6.78
C ILE A 1 -0.50 23.66 7.63
N ARG A 2 0.28 24.66 7.17
CA ARG A 2 0.56 25.91 7.90
C ARG A 2 -0.69 26.59 8.42
N ALA A 3 -1.70 26.78 7.57
CA ALA A 3 -2.96 27.41 7.97
C ALA A 3 -3.68 26.61 9.06
N SER A 4 -3.67 25.29 8.98
CA SER A 4 -4.29 24.41 9.99
C SER A 4 -3.55 24.48 11.34
N VAL A 5 -2.22 24.59 11.31
CA VAL A 5 -1.41 24.78 12.53
C VAL A 5 -1.73 26.14 13.16
N ALA A 6 -1.76 27.21 12.35
CA ALA A 6 -2.10 28.56 12.81
C ALA A 6 -3.53 28.62 13.40
N ALA A 7 -4.48 27.93 12.80
CA ALA A 7 -5.85 27.85 13.27
C ALA A 7 -6.05 26.90 14.46
N LYS A 8 -4.98 26.20 14.92
CA LYS A 8 -5.00 25.25 16.05
C LYS A 8 -6.07 24.16 15.95
N VAL A 9 -6.37 23.71 14.71
CA VAL A 9 -7.35 22.66 14.49
C VAL A 9 -6.78 21.28 14.81
N ASN A 10 -7.65 20.35 15.16
CA ASN A 10 -7.29 18.94 15.37
C ASN A 10 -7.53 18.16 14.07
N ILE A 11 -6.46 17.85 13.36
CA ILE A 11 -6.52 17.16 12.07
C ILE A 11 -5.29 16.28 11.85
N THR A 12 -5.49 15.13 11.21
CA THR A 12 -4.40 14.28 10.74
C THR A 12 -4.35 14.32 9.23
N TYR A 13 -3.28 14.87 8.68
CA TYR A 13 -2.99 14.81 7.24
C TYR A 13 -2.35 13.47 6.88
N LYS A 14 -2.68 12.97 5.69
CA LYS A 14 -2.02 11.81 5.08
C LYS A 14 -1.35 12.25 3.79
N ILE A 15 -0.03 12.26 3.77
CA ILE A 15 0.79 12.53 2.60
C ILE A 15 1.09 11.20 1.92
N LEU A 16 0.61 11.01 0.69
CA LEU A 16 0.88 9.83 -0.10
C LEU A 16 2.19 10.03 -0.86
N TYR A 17 3.26 9.48 -0.31
CA TYR A 17 4.58 9.48 -0.94
C TYR A 17 4.74 8.22 -1.79
N ASN A 18 4.53 8.35 -3.12
CA ASN A 18 4.33 7.21 -4.01
C ASN A 18 5.29 7.16 -5.22
N ASP A 19 6.40 7.86 -5.17
CA ASP A 19 7.49 7.93 -6.17
C ASP A 19 7.09 8.46 -7.56
N ALA A 20 5.83 8.85 -7.77
CA ALA A 20 5.37 9.28 -9.08
C ALA A 20 4.08 10.08 -9.00
N VAL A 21 3.81 10.88 -10.03
CA VAL A 21 2.48 11.43 -10.26
C VAL A 21 1.56 10.32 -10.78
N ALA A 22 0.96 9.57 -9.85
CA ALA A 22 0.22 8.35 -10.17
C ALA A 22 -1.03 8.60 -11.01
N MET A 23 -1.72 9.72 -10.81
CA MET A 23 -2.96 10.06 -11.52
C MET A 23 -2.75 10.28 -13.02
N THR A 24 -1.61 10.81 -13.42
CA THR A 24 -1.29 11.14 -14.82
C THR A 24 -0.48 10.06 -15.55
N GLY A 25 -0.41 8.86 -15.00
CA GLY A 25 0.24 7.74 -15.66
C GLY A 25 1.66 7.44 -15.20
N GLY A 26 2.04 7.89 -14.02
CA GLY A 26 3.35 7.60 -13.42
C GLY A 26 4.47 8.45 -14.01
N GLN A 27 4.19 9.72 -14.25
CA GLN A 27 5.21 10.68 -14.68
C GLN A 27 6.19 10.95 -13.54
N PRO A 28 7.48 11.18 -13.85
CA PRO A 28 8.44 11.62 -12.86
C PRO A 28 8.03 13.01 -12.33
N VAL A 29 8.39 13.27 -11.09
CA VAL A 29 8.22 14.59 -10.46
C VAL A 29 9.59 15.26 -10.44
N ASP A 30 9.66 16.48 -10.91
CA ASP A 30 10.89 17.27 -10.81
C ASP A 30 11.10 17.74 -9.37
N GLY A 31 12.34 17.61 -8.86
CA GLY A 31 12.70 18.07 -7.54
C GLY A 31 11.96 17.35 -6.40
N VAL A 32 11.83 16.03 -6.49
CA VAL A 32 11.14 15.22 -5.46
C VAL A 32 11.85 15.37 -4.11
N PRO A 33 11.21 15.95 -3.08
CA PRO A 33 11.80 15.97 -1.76
C PRO A 33 11.88 14.55 -1.19
N THR A 34 12.94 14.24 -0.48
CA THR A 34 13.06 12.98 0.27
C THR A 34 12.07 12.96 1.44
N THR A 35 11.74 11.79 1.95
CA THR A 35 10.90 11.68 3.16
C THR A 35 11.52 12.43 4.34
N ALA A 36 12.85 12.42 4.47
CA ALA A 36 13.57 13.18 5.49
C ALA A 36 13.30 14.69 5.34
N GLN A 37 13.48 15.24 4.15
CA GLN A 37 13.19 16.65 3.86
C GLN A 37 11.73 17.02 4.18
N ILE A 38 10.79 16.16 3.83
CA ILE A 38 9.36 16.37 4.14
C ILE A 38 9.16 16.39 5.67
N THR A 39 9.80 15.51 6.44
CA THR A 39 9.66 15.53 7.90
C THR A 39 10.18 16.83 8.51
N HIS A 40 11.32 17.36 8.03
CA HIS A 40 11.86 18.65 8.49
C HIS A 40 10.94 19.82 8.13
N GLN A 41 10.38 19.82 6.93
CA GLN A 41 9.39 20.81 6.49
C GLN A 41 8.18 20.83 7.43
N LEU A 42 7.62 19.66 7.72
CA LEU A 42 6.46 19.51 8.60
C LEU A 42 6.78 19.91 10.05
N TYR A 43 7.97 19.57 10.52
CA TYR A 43 8.43 19.96 11.84
C TYR A 43 8.57 21.49 11.95
N GLY A 44 9.16 22.13 10.94
CA GLY A 44 9.28 23.59 10.86
C GLY A 44 7.94 24.33 10.79
N GLU A 45 6.91 23.69 10.21
CA GLU A 45 5.53 24.21 10.19
C GLU A 45 4.81 24.07 11.56
N GLY A 46 5.39 23.37 12.51
CA GLY A 46 4.82 23.19 13.86
C GLY A 46 3.85 22.01 14.00
N VAL A 47 3.94 21.01 13.12
CA VAL A 47 3.20 19.75 13.24
C VAL A 47 3.58 19.03 14.55
N LYS A 48 2.59 18.58 15.31
CA LYS A 48 2.78 18.01 16.65
C LYS A 48 3.35 16.60 16.64
N LYS A 49 2.95 15.77 15.67
CA LYS A 49 3.46 14.41 15.50
C LYS A 49 3.54 14.05 14.04
N ILE A 50 4.68 13.50 13.66
CA ILE A 50 4.95 13.02 12.30
C ILE A 50 5.23 11.52 12.38
N VAL A 51 4.56 10.74 11.55
CA VAL A 51 4.74 9.29 11.49
C VAL A 51 4.93 8.88 10.04
N ILE A 52 5.93 8.06 9.77
CA ILE A 52 6.11 7.41 8.48
C ILE A 52 5.53 6.01 8.55
N VAL A 53 4.72 5.65 7.57
CA VAL A 53 4.13 4.31 7.44
C VAL A 53 4.56 3.73 6.09
N THR A 54 5.16 2.54 6.09
CA THR A 54 5.72 1.91 4.90
C THR A 54 5.57 0.38 4.94
N ASP A 55 5.65 -0.29 3.81
CA ASP A 55 5.84 -1.75 3.72
C ASP A 55 7.33 -2.15 3.77
N GLU A 56 8.25 -1.19 3.64
CA GLU A 56 9.70 -1.40 3.56
C GLU A 56 10.44 -0.67 4.71
N ILE A 57 10.24 -1.09 5.96
CA ILE A 57 10.86 -0.44 7.14
C ILE A 57 12.38 -0.42 7.03
N GLU A 58 12.97 -1.45 6.41
CA GLU A 58 14.41 -1.63 6.30
C GLU A 58 15.13 -0.43 5.65
N LYS A 59 14.48 0.22 4.68
CA LYS A 59 15.04 1.39 3.98
C LYS A 59 15.28 2.58 4.91
N TYR A 60 14.61 2.61 6.07
CA TYR A 60 14.76 3.68 7.05
C TYR A 60 15.83 3.41 8.12
N LYS A 61 16.42 2.21 8.17
CA LYS A 61 17.44 1.88 9.19
C LYS A 61 18.64 2.82 9.13
N HIS A 62 19.07 3.19 7.92
CA HIS A 62 20.25 4.03 7.72
C HIS A 62 19.96 5.54 7.65
N VAL A 63 18.71 5.92 7.46
CA VAL A 63 18.30 7.33 7.34
C VAL A 63 17.51 7.83 8.55
N LYS A 64 17.41 7.02 9.60
CA LYS A 64 16.62 7.37 10.78
C LYS A 64 17.11 8.65 11.47
N GLU A 65 18.42 8.87 11.46
CA GLU A 65 19.06 10.06 12.06
C GLU A 65 18.83 11.32 11.21
N GLU A 66 18.51 11.15 9.93
CA GLU A 66 18.18 12.26 9.03
C GLU A 66 16.73 12.74 9.17
N LEU A 67 15.88 12.00 9.89
CA LEU A 67 14.49 12.38 10.10
C LEU A 67 14.39 13.48 11.16
N SER A 68 13.36 14.33 11.04
CA SER A 68 13.09 15.35 12.04
C SER A 68 12.83 14.73 13.42
N LYS A 69 13.16 15.49 14.48
CA LYS A 69 13.03 15.05 15.87
C LYS A 69 11.61 14.57 16.18
N GLY A 70 11.51 13.38 16.77
CA GLY A 70 10.24 12.80 17.20
C GLY A 70 9.45 12.09 16.10
N THR A 71 9.99 12.03 14.86
CA THR A 71 9.42 11.21 13.80
C THR A 71 9.63 9.72 14.11
N THR A 72 8.58 8.91 13.87
CA THR A 72 8.62 7.46 14.05
C THR A 72 8.28 6.75 12.75
N VAL A 73 8.87 5.55 12.56
CA VAL A 73 8.64 4.73 11.35
C VAL A 73 7.96 3.43 11.76
N HIS A 74 6.91 3.06 11.04
CA HIS A 74 6.08 1.91 11.35
C HIS A 74 5.72 1.12 10.09
N HIS A 75 5.40 -0.16 10.27
CA HIS A 75 4.91 -0.99 9.17
C HIS A 75 3.45 -0.66 8.84
N ARG A 76 3.09 -0.75 7.56
CA ARG A 76 1.73 -0.42 7.08
C ARG A 76 0.61 -1.21 7.78
N LYS A 77 0.89 -2.39 8.32
CA LYS A 77 -0.08 -3.18 9.10
C LYS A 77 -0.54 -2.48 10.37
N GLU A 78 0.24 -1.54 10.88
CA GLU A 78 -0.07 -0.75 12.08
C GLU A 78 -0.87 0.53 11.75
N LEU A 79 -1.22 0.76 10.48
CA LEU A 79 -1.84 2.03 10.04
C LEU A 79 -3.10 2.37 10.85
N GLU A 80 -3.96 1.41 11.11
CA GLU A 80 -5.19 1.63 11.88
C GLU A 80 -4.89 2.05 13.32
N LEU A 81 -3.99 1.33 13.98
CA LEU A 81 -3.54 1.66 15.34
C LEU A 81 -2.94 3.07 15.41
N ILE A 82 -2.09 3.41 14.43
CA ILE A 82 -1.45 4.73 14.33
C ILE A 82 -2.51 5.82 14.16
N GLN A 83 -3.47 5.63 13.28
CA GLN A 83 -4.56 6.61 13.06
C GLN A 83 -5.36 6.84 14.34
N ASN A 84 -5.69 5.78 15.06
CA ASN A 84 -6.42 5.87 16.32
C ASN A 84 -5.59 6.60 17.41
N ASN A 85 -4.29 6.36 17.48
CA ASN A 85 -3.40 7.07 18.39
C ASN A 85 -3.25 8.55 18.02
N LEU A 86 -3.06 8.88 16.75
CA LEU A 86 -2.93 10.26 16.29
C LEU A 86 -4.20 11.08 16.50
N LYS A 87 -5.36 10.44 16.43
CA LYS A 87 -6.67 11.05 16.68
C LYS A 87 -6.81 11.63 18.08
N THR A 88 -6.06 11.11 19.06
CA THR A 88 -6.08 11.59 20.45
C THR A 88 -5.18 12.80 20.69
N ILE A 89 -4.26 13.09 19.76
CA ILE A 89 -3.30 14.18 19.88
C ILE A 89 -3.95 15.49 19.44
N LYS A 90 -3.96 16.48 20.34
CA LYS A 90 -4.47 17.83 20.00
C LYS A 90 -3.51 18.56 19.07
N GLY A 91 -4.07 19.16 18.02
CA GLY A 91 -3.34 19.89 17.01
C GLY A 91 -3.20 19.12 15.69
N VAL A 92 -2.26 19.56 14.86
CA VAL A 92 -2.02 18.96 13.54
C VAL A 92 -1.02 17.82 13.66
N THR A 93 -1.40 16.66 13.15
CA THR A 93 -0.54 15.49 13.01
C THR A 93 -0.44 15.07 11.56
N VAL A 94 0.62 14.34 11.19
CA VAL A 94 0.83 13.92 9.80
C VAL A 94 1.29 12.46 9.75
N ILE A 95 0.69 11.71 8.84
CA ILE A 95 1.18 10.42 8.37
C ILE A 95 1.78 10.62 6.99
N ILE A 96 3.05 10.27 6.81
CA ILE A 96 3.69 10.12 5.50
C ILE A 96 3.53 8.65 5.13
N TYR A 97 2.65 8.35 4.18
CA TYR A 97 2.44 6.98 3.71
C TYR A 97 3.35 6.72 2.52
N ASP A 98 4.50 6.11 2.81
CA ASP A 98 5.56 5.85 1.84
C ASP A 98 5.41 4.47 1.23
N GLN A 99 4.76 4.44 0.10
CA GLN A 99 4.53 3.21 -0.65
C GLN A 99 4.27 3.51 -2.12
N THR A 100 4.98 2.81 -3.01
CA THR A 100 4.72 2.91 -4.44
C THR A 100 3.28 2.54 -4.78
N CYS A 101 2.63 3.35 -5.60
CA CYS A 101 1.26 3.10 -6.05
C CYS A 101 1.13 1.71 -6.68
N ALA A 102 0.08 0.97 -6.30
CA ALA A 102 -0.18 -0.38 -6.80
C ALA A 102 -0.28 -0.44 -8.33
N THR A 103 -0.90 0.57 -8.95
CA THR A 103 -1.00 0.67 -10.41
C THR A 103 0.36 0.89 -11.05
N GLU A 104 1.22 1.70 -10.42
CA GLU A 104 2.57 1.94 -10.90
C GLU A 104 3.46 0.70 -10.71
N LYS A 105 3.38 -0.02 -9.59
CA LYS A 105 4.04 -1.33 -9.41
C LYS A 105 3.70 -2.29 -10.55
N ARG A 106 2.40 -2.43 -10.91
CA ARG A 106 1.97 -3.29 -12.02
C ARG A 106 2.51 -2.81 -13.38
N ARG A 107 2.49 -1.49 -13.61
CA ARG A 107 3.00 -0.89 -14.85
C ARG A 107 4.51 -1.12 -14.99
N ARG A 108 5.29 -0.92 -13.91
CA ARG A 108 6.74 -1.16 -13.88
C ARG A 108 7.06 -2.63 -14.14
N ARG A 109 6.32 -3.58 -13.54
CA ARG A 109 6.45 -5.02 -13.82
C ARG A 109 6.18 -5.36 -15.28
N LYS A 110 5.08 -4.86 -15.85
CA LYS A 110 4.76 -5.08 -17.27
C LYS A 110 5.83 -4.55 -18.23
N ARG A 111 6.56 -3.51 -17.83
CA ARG A 111 7.64 -2.90 -18.61
C ARG A 111 9.03 -3.47 -18.29
N GLY A 112 9.12 -4.47 -17.42
CA GLY A 112 10.42 -5.03 -16.99
C GLY A 112 11.26 -4.11 -16.11
N LYS A 113 10.66 -3.03 -15.57
CA LYS A 113 11.35 -2.04 -14.70
C LYS A 113 11.24 -2.38 -13.21
N LEU A 114 10.51 -3.41 -12.87
CA LEU A 114 10.36 -3.96 -11.51
C LEU A 114 10.28 -5.46 -11.64
N GLU A 115 10.98 -6.17 -10.77
CA GLU A 115 10.93 -7.63 -10.69
C GLU A 115 9.50 -8.10 -10.49
N ASP A 116 9.11 -9.11 -11.27
CA ASP A 116 7.80 -9.74 -11.17
C ASP A 116 7.95 -11.04 -10.37
N PRO A 117 7.45 -11.10 -9.12
CA PRO A 117 7.56 -12.30 -8.32
C PRO A 117 7.04 -13.52 -9.09
N ASP A 118 7.75 -14.63 -9.03
CA ASP A 118 7.38 -15.89 -9.70
C ASP A 118 6.23 -16.63 -9.02
N LYS A 119 5.88 -16.19 -7.80
CA LYS A 119 4.74 -16.71 -7.03
C LYS A 119 3.40 -16.13 -7.52
N ARG A 120 2.41 -17.01 -7.70
CA ARG A 120 1.03 -16.66 -8.03
C ARG A 120 0.10 -17.30 -6.99
N ILE A 121 -0.94 -16.57 -6.62
CA ILE A 121 -2.00 -17.07 -5.74
C ILE A 121 -3.26 -17.27 -6.56
N PHE A 122 -3.91 -18.40 -6.38
CA PHE A 122 -5.18 -18.77 -7.00
C PHE A 122 -6.19 -19.16 -5.92
N ILE A 123 -7.46 -19.01 -6.24
CA ILE A 123 -8.56 -19.55 -5.44
C ILE A 123 -9.19 -20.69 -6.23
N ASN A 124 -9.18 -21.89 -5.64
CA ASN A 124 -9.92 -23.01 -6.17
C ASN A 124 -11.42 -22.80 -5.90
N HIS A 125 -12.19 -22.44 -6.92
CA HIS A 125 -13.59 -22.12 -6.77
C HIS A 125 -14.46 -23.33 -6.40
N TYR A 126 -14.00 -24.55 -6.63
CA TYR A 126 -14.69 -25.78 -6.18
C TYR A 126 -14.61 -25.97 -4.66
N VAL A 127 -13.57 -25.46 -4.02
CA VAL A 127 -13.37 -25.52 -2.57
C VAL A 127 -13.84 -24.22 -1.87
N CYS A 128 -13.93 -23.12 -2.63
CA CYS A 128 -14.34 -21.82 -2.10
C CYS A 128 -15.80 -21.84 -1.63
N GLU A 129 -16.04 -21.47 -0.38
CA GLU A 129 -17.39 -21.35 0.19
C GLU A 129 -18.05 -19.99 -0.10
N GLY A 130 -17.30 -19.03 -0.62
CA GLY A 130 -17.83 -17.68 -0.93
C GLY A 130 -17.99 -16.77 0.29
N CYS A 131 -17.39 -17.10 1.45
CA CYS A 131 -17.50 -16.35 2.69
C CYS A 131 -17.10 -14.87 2.56
N GLY A 132 -16.11 -14.56 1.70
CA GLY A 132 -15.65 -13.20 1.46
C GLY A 132 -14.48 -12.75 2.34
N ASP A 133 -14.01 -13.56 3.27
CA ASP A 133 -12.95 -13.22 4.22
C ASP A 133 -11.66 -12.74 3.52
N CYS A 134 -11.29 -13.36 2.41
CA CYS A 134 -10.15 -12.92 1.59
C CYS A 134 -10.28 -11.48 1.08
N SER A 135 -11.50 -11.00 0.86
CA SER A 135 -11.76 -9.61 0.49
C SER A 135 -11.66 -8.67 1.69
N VAL A 136 -12.10 -9.11 2.85
CA VAL A 136 -11.99 -8.35 4.12
C VAL A 136 -10.52 -8.20 4.51
N GLU A 137 -9.75 -9.29 4.48
CA GLU A 137 -8.32 -9.30 4.81
C GLU A 137 -7.48 -8.42 3.90
N SER A 138 -7.77 -8.42 2.60
CA SER A 138 -6.93 -7.73 1.62
C SER A 138 -7.48 -6.39 1.16
N ASN A 139 -8.78 -6.19 1.22
CA ASN A 139 -9.48 -5.09 0.57
C ASN A 139 -9.01 -4.87 -0.89
N CYS A 140 -8.76 -5.97 -1.59
CA CYS A 140 -8.08 -5.99 -2.89
C CYS A 140 -9.09 -6.10 -4.04
N ILE A 141 -9.00 -5.18 -5.00
CA ILE A 141 -9.85 -5.17 -6.20
C ILE A 141 -9.64 -6.38 -7.11
N SER A 142 -8.54 -7.12 -6.95
CA SER A 142 -8.24 -8.31 -7.76
C SER A 142 -8.95 -9.57 -7.26
N VAL A 143 -9.51 -9.52 -6.06
CA VAL A 143 -10.38 -10.59 -5.53
C VAL A 143 -11.79 -10.32 -6.01
N GLU A 144 -12.17 -11.00 -7.08
CA GLU A 144 -13.43 -10.78 -7.80
C GLU A 144 -14.47 -11.86 -7.47
N PRO A 145 -15.77 -11.53 -7.51
CA PRO A 145 -16.83 -12.55 -7.43
C PRO A 145 -16.88 -13.37 -8.72
N LEU A 146 -17.07 -14.67 -8.57
CA LEU A 146 -17.29 -15.63 -9.67
C LEU A 146 -18.64 -16.30 -9.46
N LYS A 147 -19.60 -16.04 -10.36
CA LYS A 147 -20.90 -16.73 -10.35
C LYS A 147 -20.74 -18.16 -10.88
N THR A 148 -21.18 -19.12 -10.10
CA THR A 148 -21.19 -20.55 -10.45
C THR A 148 -22.57 -21.13 -10.17
N GLU A 149 -22.83 -22.35 -10.63
CA GLU A 149 -24.05 -23.09 -10.30
C GLU A 149 -24.21 -23.39 -8.80
N TYR A 150 -23.09 -23.37 -8.05
CA TYR A 150 -23.05 -23.56 -6.60
C TYR A 150 -22.97 -22.23 -5.83
N GLY A 151 -23.45 -21.13 -6.39
CA GLY A 151 -23.44 -19.82 -5.79
C GLY A 151 -22.24 -18.96 -6.18
N THR A 152 -22.09 -17.82 -5.50
CA THR A 152 -21.02 -16.87 -5.81
C THR A 152 -19.74 -17.25 -5.06
N LYS A 153 -18.72 -17.60 -5.81
CA LYS A 153 -17.37 -17.92 -5.35
C LYS A 153 -16.43 -16.73 -5.50
N ARG A 154 -15.16 -16.91 -5.19
CA ARG A 154 -14.11 -15.88 -5.39
C ARG A 154 -13.06 -16.37 -6.37
N VAL A 155 -12.48 -15.42 -7.08
CA VAL A 155 -11.37 -15.66 -8.02
C VAL A 155 -10.37 -14.51 -7.91
N ILE A 156 -9.11 -14.76 -8.24
CA ILE A 156 -8.09 -13.71 -8.31
C ILE A 156 -7.80 -13.39 -9.76
N ASN A 157 -8.09 -12.14 -10.15
CA ASN A 157 -7.71 -11.62 -11.45
C ASN A 157 -6.19 -11.39 -11.48
N GLN A 158 -5.49 -12.26 -12.19
CA GLN A 158 -4.02 -12.23 -12.26
C GLN A 158 -3.46 -10.97 -12.97
N SER A 159 -4.25 -10.34 -13.84
CA SER A 159 -3.85 -9.13 -14.56
C SER A 159 -3.84 -7.89 -13.67
N THR A 160 -4.73 -7.85 -12.68
CA THR A 160 -4.88 -6.72 -11.73
C THR A 160 -4.19 -7.00 -10.41
N CYS A 161 -3.75 -8.23 -10.14
CA CYS A 161 -3.11 -8.64 -8.90
C CYS A 161 -1.82 -7.85 -8.65
N ASN A 162 -1.72 -7.26 -7.46
CA ASN A 162 -0.57 -6.49 -7.02
C ASN A 162 0.55 -7.35 -6.42
N LYS A 163 0.29 -8.64 -6.19
CA LYS A 163 1.24 -9.62 -5.63
C LYS A 163 1.81 -9.23 -4.27
N ASP A 164 1.00 -8.61 -3.45
CA ASP A 164 1.31 -8.33 -2.04
C ASP A 164 0.84 -9.45 -1.10
N TYR A 165 0.09 -10.40 -1.67
CA TYR A 165 -0.39 -11.63 -1.01
C TYR A 165 -1.25 -11.42 0.24
N SER A 166 -1.70 -10.22 0.51
CA SER A 166 -2.52 -9.89 1.69
C SER A 166 -3.82 -10.71 1.76
N CYS A 167 -4.38 -11.11 0.61
CA CYS A 167 -5.56 -11.97 0.55
C CYS A 167 -5.33 -13.38 1.11
N ALA A 168 -4.09 -13.82 1.23
CA ALA A 168 -3.72 -15.13 1.77
C ALA A 168 -3.30 -15.09 3.24
N ASN A 169 -3.42 -13.96 3.94
CA ASN A 169 -3.05 -13.83 5.36
C ASN A 169 -4.00 -14.61 6.29
N GLY A 170 -5.23 -14.89 5.88
CA GLY A 170 -6.16 -15.74 6.60
C GLY A 170 -5.94 -17.23 6.28
N PHE A 171 -6.46 -18.09 7.16
CA PHE A 171 -6.50 -19.52 6.87
C PHE A 171 -7.71 -19.83 5.97
N CYS A 172 -7.45 -20.19 4.71
CA CYS A 172 -8.49 -20.60 3.78
C CYS A 172 -7.99 -21.76 2.90
N PRO A 173 -8.64 -22.95 2.94
CA PRO A 173 -8.20 -24.14 2.20
C PRO A 173 -8.36 -24.02 0.69
N SER A 174 -9.10 -23.01 0.20
CA SER A 174 -9.26 -22.80 -1.24
C SER A 174 -8.10 -22.07 -1.91
N PHE A 175 -7.15 -21.53 -1.13
CA PHE A 175 -5.99 -20.85 -1.68
C PHE A 175 -4.91 -21.82 -2.14
N LEU A 176 -4.40 -21.58 -3.34
CA LEU A 176 -3.30 -22.31 -3.97
C LEU A 176 -2.17 -21.36 -4.31
N SER A 177 -0.94 -21.70 -3.96
CA SER A 177 0.28 -21.03 -4.42
C SER A 177 0.89 -21.80 -5.57
N ILE A 178 1.23 -21.10 -6.65
CA ILE A 178 2.04 -21.62 -7.75
C ILE A 178 3.35 -20.85 -7.77
N GLU A 179 4.46 -21.55 -7.68
CA GLU A 179 5.81 -20.99 -7.73
C GLU A 179 6.46 -21.35 -9.08
N GLY A 180 7.33 -20.47 -9.60
CA GLY A 180 7.97 -20.64 -10.89
C GLY A 180 7.05 -20.44 -12.10
N GLY A 181 5.81 -20.00 -11.90
CA GLY A 181 4.81 -19.84 -12.96
C GLY A 181 4.82 -18.45 -13.61
N ASN A 182 4.86 -18.40 -14.94
CA ASN A 182 4.70 -17.18 -15.71
C ASN A 182 3.36 -17.15 -16.44
N ILE A 183 2.77 -15.95 -16.56
CA ILE A 183 1.56 -15.79 -17.37
C ILE A 183 1.91 -15.99 -18.85
N LYS A 184 1.24 -16.94 -19.50
CA LYS A 184 1.39 -17.14 -20.94
C LYS A 184 0.91 -15.89 -21.67
N LYS A 185 1.84 -15.19 -22.35
CA LYS A 185 1.46 -14.07 -23.22
C LYS A 185 0.74 -14.63 -24.44
N ARG A 186 -0.46 -14.12 -24.73
CA ARG A 186 -1.09 -14.41 -26.02
C ARG A 186 -0.26 -13.75 -27.11
N SER A 187 0.19 -14.53 -28.09
CA SER A 187 0.64 -13.97 -29.36
C SER A 187 -0.57 -13.32 -30.02
N ILE A 188 -0.49 -12.02 -30.25
CA ILE A 188 -1.47 -11.31 -31.09
C ILE A 188 -1.08 -11.68 -32.52
N PRO A 189 -2.01 -12.23 -33.32
CA PRO A 189 -1.74 -12.54 -34.71
C PRO A 189 -1.43 -11.29 -35.53
#